data_0acd35049b0a8c91e9c10520cc15a404
#
_entry.id   0acd35049b0a8c91e9c10520cc15a404
#
_cell.length_a   1.000
_cell.length_b   1.000
_cell.length_c   1.000
_cell.angle_alpha   90.00
_cell.angle_beta   90.00
_cell.angle_gamma   90.00
#
_symmetry.space_group_name_H-M   'P 1'
#
loop_
_entity.id
_entity.type
_entity.pdbx_description
1 polymer ?
#
loop_
_entity_poly.entity_id
_entity_poly.type
_entity_poly.pdbx_seq_one_letter_code
_entity_poly.pdbx_strand_id
1 'polypeptide(L)'
;GKNTASAIIIGALIAMEKEENPFILVLSSDHIIKDESEFINVIKSGLAFAEKGDLVTFGIVPTSPDTGYGYIEAEKPFKKNNIEGHKIIKFLEKPKLKIAEKFIKDERYTWNSGMFLFRASRYLEELKRYRPDIYNACELSMKGSSEDNDFLRINQAAFSACPSDSIDYAVMEKTDDAVVVAMNVGWSDIG
;
A
#
# COMPACT_ATOMS: atom_id res chain seq x y z
N GLY A 1 -14.90 3.25 10.59
CA GLY A 1 -14.11 2.55 9.58
C GLY A 1 -13.40 1.34 10.16
N LYS A 2 -12.91 0.47 9.29
CA LYS A 2 -12.19 -0.79 9.67
C LYS A 2 -10.73 -0.78 9.18
N ASN A 3 -10.17 0.44 8.99
CA ASN A 3 -8.81 0.67 8.50
C ASN A 3 -8.62 0.28 7.02
N THR A 4 -7.39 0.38 6.50
CA THR A 4 -7.10 0.31 5.06
C THR A 4 -7.24 -1.08 4.45
N ALA A 5 -6.89 -2.17 5.17
CA ALA A 5 -6.98 -3.51 4.63
C ALA A 5 -8.41 -3.86 4.15
N SER A 6 -9.44 -3.55 4.96
CA SER A 6 -10.83 -3.81 4.61
C SER A 6 -11.35 -2.89 3.48
N ALA A 7 -10.89 -1.64 3.42
CA ALA A 7 -11.28 -0.73 2.34
C ALA A 7 -10.72 -1.20 0.99
N ILE A 8 -9.46 -1.63 0.98
CA ILE A 8 -8.78 -2.08 -0.24
C ILE A 8 -9.38 -3.38 -0.78
N ILE A 9 -9.71 -4.37 0.10
CA ILE A 9 -10.34 -5.61 -0.38
C ILE A 9 -11.72 -5.33 -0.98
N ILE A 10 -12.53 -4.46 -0.38
CA ILE A 10 -13.83 -4.09 -0.96
C ILE A 10 -13.63 -3.48 -2.35
N GLY A 11 -12.67 -2.53 -2.49
CA GLY A 11 -12.33 -1.94 -3.78
C GLY A 11 -11.85 -2.97 -4.81
N ALA A 12 -11.02 -3.93 -4.40
CA ALA A 12 -10.50 -4.98 -5.26
C ALA A 12 -11.62 -5.93 -5.73
N LEU A 13 -12.54 -6.32 -4.85
CA LEU A 13 -13.69 -7.17 -5.20
C LEU A 13 -14.61 -6.46 -6.20
N ILE A 14 -14.91 -5.18 -5.99
CA ILE A 14 -15.72 -4.38 -6.93
C ILE A 14 -15.02 -4.26 -8.30
N ALA A 15 -13.72 -4.03 -8.31
CA ALA A 15 -12.97 -3.92 -9.57
C ALA A 15 -12.96 -5.23 -10.34
N MET A 16 -12.84 -6.38 -9.66
CA MET A 16 -12.89 -7.71 -10.29
C MET A 16 -14.27 -8.10 -10.83
N GLU A 17 -15.36 -7.47 -10.40
CA GLU A 17 -16.68 -7.64 -11.01
C GLU A 17 -16.75 -6.98 -12.41
N LYS A 18 -15.91 -5.98 -12.66
CA LYS A 18 -15.92 -5.18 -13.89
C LYS A 18 -14.83 -5.56 -14.88
N GLU A 19 -13.72 -6.07 -14.42
CA GLU A 19 -12.54 -6.37 -15.23
C GLU A 19 -11.83 -7.62 -14.71
N GLU A 20 -11.30 -8.44 -15.61
CA GLU A 20 -10.53 -9.62 -15.27
C GLU A 20 -9.17 -9.22 -14.67
N ASN A 21 -9.03 -9.38 -13.36
CA ASN A 21 -7.79 -9.15 -12.60
C ASN A 21 -7.12 -7.77 -12.81
N PRO A 22 -7.82 -6.67 -12.51
CA PRO A 22 -7.31 -5.32 -12.72
C PRO A 22 -6.13 -4.98 -11.80
N PHE A 23 -5.37 -3.96 -12.16
CA PHE A 23 -4.45 -3.29 -11.24
C PHE A 23 -5.22 -2.38 -10.29
N ILE A 24 -4.84 -2.41 -9.03
CA ILE A 24 -5.35 -1.52 -7.98
C ILE A 24 -4.24 -0.57 -7.58
N LEU A 25 -4.44 0.71 -7.79
CA LEU A 25 -3.60 1.79 -7.27
C LEU A 25 -4.31 2.40 -6.04
N VAL A 26 -3.68 2.23 -4.89
CA VAL A 26 -4.17 2.77 -3.61
C VAL A 26 -3.45 4.07 -3.32
N LEU A 27 -4.23 5.13 -3.12
CA LEU A 27 -3.72 6.47 -2.82
C LEU A 27 -4.41 7.02 -1.57
N SER A 28 -3.66 7.77 -0.75
CA SER A 28 -4.23 8.55 0.35
C SER A 28 -4.88 9.84 -0.17
N SER A 29 -5.97 10.26 0.46
CA SER A 29 -6.73 11.46 0.05
C SER A 29 -6.16 12.78 0.61
N ASP A 30 -5.23 12.69 1.53
CA ASP A 30 -4.62 13.77 2.31
C ASP A 30 -3.12 13.99 2.00
N HIS A 31 -2.65 13.46 0.88
CA HIS A 31 -1.29 13.65 0.40
C HIS A 31 -1.22 14.71 -0.70
N ILE A 32 -0.17 15.52 -0.68
CA ILE A 32 0.20 16.45 -1.75
C ILE A 32 1.40 15.88 -2.49
N ILE A 33 1.34 15.94 -3.83
CA ILE A 33 2.41 15.59 -4.75
C ILE A 33 2.64 16.80 -5.64
N LYS A 34 3.86 17.37 -5.62
CA LYS A 34 4.19 18.57 -6.38
C LYS A 34 4.61 18.29 -7.81
N ASP A 35 5.30 17.17 -8.04
CA ASP A 35 5.74 16.74 -9.37
C ASP A 35 4.89 15.56 -9.84
N GLU A 36 3.76 15.90 -10.47
CA GLU A 36 2.82 14.91 -11.01
C GLU A 36 3.44 14.09 -12.15
N SER A 37 4.28 14.72 -12.97
CA SER A 37 4.92 14.04 -14.10
C SER A 37 5.85 12.94 -13.63
N GLU A 38 6.69 13.25 -12.64
CA GLU A 38 7.60 12.26 -12.05
C GLU A 38 6.82 11.19 -11.27
N PHE A 39 5.74 11.57 -10.59
CA PHE A 39 4.86 10.60 -9.93
C PHE A 39 4.30 9.57 -10.91
N ILE A 40 3.83 10.00 -12.09
CA ILE A 40 3.35 9.11 -13.15
C ILE A 40 4.45 8.16 -13.63
N ASN A 41 5.69 8.63 -13.76
CA ASN A 41 6.84 7.80 -14.14
C ASN A 41 7.13 6.73 -13.07
N VAL A 42 7.06 7.11 -11.80
CA VAL A 42 7.22 6.18 -10.66
C VAL A 42 6.13 5.10 -10.67
N ILE A 43 4.85 5.47 -10.87
CA ILE A 43 3.75 4.51 -11.00
C ILE A 43 3.98 3.54 -12.17
N LYS A 44 4.40 4.04 -13.35
CA LYS A 44 4.72 3.21 -14.52
C LYS A 44 5.85 2.21 -14.22
N SER A 45 6.87 2.64 -13.49
CA SER A 45 7.93 1.73 -13.04
C SER A 45 7.40 0.66 -12.09
N GLY A 46 6.51 1.03 -11.16
CA GLY A 46 5.84 0.09 -10.26
C GLY A 46 4.99 -0.96 -10.99
N LEU A 47 4.33 -0.58 -12.10
CA LEU A 47 3.53 -1.52 -12.89
C LEU A 47 4.33 -2.74 -13.36
N ALA A 48 5.60 -2.55 -13.76
CA ALA A 48 6.45 -3.65 -14.21
C ALA A 48 6.72 -4.72 -13.14
N PHE A 49 6.65 -4.36 -11.87
CA PHE A 49 6.74 -5.30 -10.73
C PHE A 49 5.37 -5.91 -10.44
N ALA A 50 4.31 -5.11 -10.41
CA ALA A 50 2.95 -5.59 -10.20
C ALA A 50 2.49 -6.57 -11.29
N GLU A 51 2.96 -6.42 -12.53
CA GLU A 51 2.73 -7.38 -13.63
C GLU A 51 3.35 -8.75 -13.36
N LYS A 52 4.46 -8.80 -12.63
CA LYS A 52 5.13 -10.05 -12.22
C LYS A 52 4.51 -10.69 -10.98
N GLY A 53 3.54 -10.02 -10.36
CA GLY A 53 2.85 -10.49 -9.18
C GLY A 53 3.38 -9.92 -7.85
N ASP A 54 4.29 -8.95 -7.90
CA ASP A 54 4.77 -8.28 -6.69
C ASP A 54 3.70 -7.31 -6.14
N LEU A 55 3.68 -7.13 -4.81
CA LEU A 55 2.96 -6.06 -4.15
C LEU A 55 3.89 -4.86 -4.01
N VAL A 56 3.59 -3.80 -4.75
CA VAL A 56 4.43 -2.60 -4.80
C VAL A 56 3.96 -1.57 -3.78
N THR A 57 4.89 -0.99 -3.03
CA THR A 57 4.67 0.26 -2.30
C THR A 57 5.61 1.35 -2.82
N PHE A 58 5.25 2.61 -2.58
CA PHE A 58 6.04 3.76 -2.99
C PHE A 58 6.68 4.39 -1.77
N GLY A 59 8.01 4.41 -1.77
CA GLY A 59 8.81 4.93 -0.67
C GLY A 59 9.26 6.36 -0.91
N ILE A 60 9.04 7.26 0.04
CA ILE A 60 9.51 8.64 -0.03
C ILE A 60 10.98 8.70 0.41
N VAL A 61 11.82 9.33 -0.40
CA VAL A 61 13.22 9.60 0.00
C VAL A 61 13.21 10.51 1.23
N PRO A 62 13.75 10.06 2.39
CA PRO A 62 13.69 10.83 3.62
C PRO A 62 14.50 12.11 3.53
N THR A 63 13.94 13.23 3.99
CA THR A 63 14.61 14.54 4.07
C THR A 63 14.97 14.94 5.49
N SER A 64 14.41 14.26 6.49
CA SER A 64 14.62 14.48 7.93
C SER A 64 14.47 13.16 8.69
N PRO A 65 14.99 13.07 9.94
CA PRO A 65 14.79 11.89 10.79
C PRO A 65 13.42 11.90 11.45
N ASP A 66 12.36 11.90 10.65
CA ASP A 66 11.00 11.96 11.14
C ASP A 66 10.63 10.68 11.91
N THR A 67 9.97 10.83 13.05
CA THR A 67 9.50 9.73 13.91
C THR A 67 8.00 9.47 13.79
N GLY A 68 7.30 10.28 13.00
CA GLY A 68 5.86 10.14 12.72
C GLY A 68 5.56 9.14 11.61
N TYR A 69 6.56 8.83 10.76
CA TYR A 69 6.40 7.93 9.61
C TYR A 69 6.98 6.54 9.88
N GLY A 70 6.43 5.56 9.18
CA GLY A 70 7.05 4.26 9.00
C GLY A 70 8.24 4.32 8.05
N TYR A 71 9.23 3.46 8.25
CA TYR A 71 10.40 3.32 7.38
C TYR A 71 10.41 1.95 6.72
N ILE A 72 10.83 1.92 5.45
CA ILE A 72 10.99 0.71 4.66
C ILE A 72 12.46 0.52 4.36
N GLU A 73 13.03 -0.63 4.73
CA GLU A 73 14.38 -1.05 4.36
C GLU A 73 14.32 -1.87 3.08
N ALA A 74 14.99 -1.39 2.04
CA ALA A 74 15.16 -2.10 0.78
C ALA A 74 16.39 -3.01 0.80
N GLU A 75 16.41 -4.04 -0.05
CA GLU A 75 17.54 -4.95 -0.22
C GLU A 75 18.82 -4.23 -0.68
N LYS A 76 18.67 -3.18 -1.49
CA LYS A 76 19.77 -2.41 -2.08
C LYS A 76 19.55 -0.91 -1.91
N PRO A 77 20.64 -0.11 -1.89
CA PRO A 77 20.53 1.33 -1.88
C PRO A 77 19.93 1.86 -3.18
N PHE A 78 19.11 2.90 -3.07
CA PHE A 78 18.53 3.59 -4.22
C PHE A 78 19.56 4.55 -4.84
N LYS A 79 19.64 4.54 -6.16
CA LYS A 79 20.52 5.48 -6.89
C LYS A 79 19.78 6.80 -7.10
N LYS A 80 20.47 7.90 -6.87
CA LYS A 80 19.95 9.24 -7.16
C LYS A 80 19.56 9.34 -8.64
N ASN A 81 18.42 9.96 -8.90
CA ASN A 81 17.89 10.19 -10.25
C ASN A 81 17.59 8.93 -11.06
N ASN A 82 17.41 7.78 -10.40
CA ASN A 82 16.96 6.56 -11.06
C ASN A 82 15.71 6.02 -10.35
N ILE A 83 14.68 5.70 -11.13
CA ILE A 83 13.46 5.06 -10.63
C ILE A 83 13.70 3.55 -10.64
N GLU A 84 14.05 3.02 -9.48
CA GLU A 84 14.33 1.59 -9.27
C GLU A 84 13.38 1.02 -8.22
N GLY A 85 12.99 -0.25 -8.41
CA GLY A 85 12.28 -1.04 -7.40
C GLY A 85 13.20 -2.09 -6.78
N HIS A 86 13.14 -2.24 -5.47
CA HIS A 86 13.91 -3.24 -4.72
C HIS A 86 13.01 -4.03 -3.78
N LYS A 87 13.37 -5.29 -3.54
CA LYS A 87 12.69 -6.11 -2.52
C LYS A 87 12.75 -5.42 -1.16
N ILE A 88 11.67 -5.53 -0.42
CA ILE A 88 11.58 -5.04 0.94
C ILE A 88 12.18 -6.08 1.88
N ILE A 89 13.10 -5.63 2.75
CA ILE A 89 13.69 -6.46 3.80
C ILE A 89 12.89 -6.30 5.09
N LYS A 90 12.43 -5.07 5.38
CA LYS A 90 11.76 -4.80 6.64
C LYS A 90 10.93 -3.52 6.59
N PHE A 91 9.81 -3.55 7.30
CA PHE A 91 9.08 -2.36 7.74
C PHE A 91 9.43 -2.04 9.20
N LEU A 92 9.53 -0.76 9.51
CA LEU A 92 9.79 -0.26 10.86
C LEU A 92 8.86 0.92 11.13
N GLU A 93 7.83 0.68 11.90
CA GLU A 93 6.83 1.70 12.22
C GLU A 93 7.35 2.65 13.29
N LYS A 94 7.31 3.94 13.03
CA LYS A 94 7.57 5.05 13.97
C LYS A 94 8.79 4.83 14.87
N PRO A 95 10.01 4.76 14.31
CA PRO A 95 11.22 4.48 15.10
C PRO A 95 11.56 5.63 16.03
N LYS A 96 12.33 5.34 17.09
CA LYS A 96 12.90 6.39 17.95
C LYS A 96 13.88 7.26 17.18
N LEU A 97 13.99 8.54 17.53
CA LEU A 97 14.82 9.55 16.84
C LEU A 97 16.24 9.05 16.52
N LYS A 98 16.95 8.48 17.48
CA LYS A 98 18.31 7.94 17.30
C LYS A 98 18.39 6.86 16.20
N ILE A 99 17.28 6.16 15.94
CA ILE A 99 17.20 5.13 14.90
C ILE A 99 16.89 5.81 13.57
N ALA A 100 15.94 6.75 13.54
CA ALA A 100 15.61 7.53 12.35
C ALA A 100 16.83 8.31 11.83
N GLU A 101 17.67 8.89 12.72
CA GLU A 101 18.93 9.56 12.38
C GLU A 101 19.97 8.63 11.69
N LYS A 102 19.89 7.32 11.93
CA LYS A 102 20.71 6.34 11.22
C LYS A 102 20.13 6.02 9.86
N PHE A 103 18.81 5.88 9.78
CA PHE A 103 18.12 5.51 8.54
C PHE A 103 18.27 6.56 7.44
N ILE A 104 18.20 7.85 7.77
CA ILE A 104 18.38 8.91 6.76
C ILE A 104 19.81 8.99 6.18
N LYS A 105 20.78 8.30 6.78
CA LYS A 105 22.17 8.22 6.29
C LYS A 105 22.41 6.99 5.40
N ASP A 106 21.47 6.11 5.32
CA ASP A 106 21.54 4.87 4.55
C ASP A 106 20.51 4.93 3.41
N GLU A 107 21.00 4.98 2.18
CA GLU A 107 20.19 5.09 0.96
C GLU A 107 19.27 3.88 0.71
N ARG A 108 19.27 2.85 1.58
CA ARG A 108 18.32 1.75 1.54
C ARG A 108 16.98 2.07 2.20
N TYR A 109 16.88 3.17 2.94
CA TYR A 109 15.67 3.50 3.69
C TYR A 109 14.84 4.56 3.00
N THR A 110 13.53 4.33 2.97
CA THR A 110 12.52 5.30 2.54
C THR A 110 11.45 5.41 3.62
N TRP A 111 10.69 6.52 3.65
CA TRP A 111 9.45 6.56 4.40
C TRP A 111 8.37 5.77 3.68
N ASN A 112 7.53 5.07 4.42
CA ASN A 112 6.32 4.45 3.90
C ASN A 112 5.29 5.54 3.56
N SER A 113 4.94 5.67 2.30
CA SER A 113 3.93 6.65 1.86
C SER A 113 2.49 6.19 2.10
N GLY A 114 2.26 4.90 2.41
CA GLY A 114 0.92 4.33 2.45
C GLY A 114 0.24 4.24 1.07
N MET A 115 1.00 4.37 -0.01
CA MET A 115 0.52 4.17 -1.38
C MET A 115 0.97 2.82 -1.92
N PHE A 116 0.07 2.11 -2.61
CA PHE A 116 0.34 0.73 -3.07
C PHE A 116 -0.16 0.50 -4.48
N LEU A 117 0.47 -0.46 -5.18
CA LEU A 117 0.08 -0.90 -6.51
C LEU A 117 0.25 -2.41 -6.65
N PHE A 118 -0.79 -3.10 -7.06
CA PHE A 118 -0.77 -4.56 -7.24
C PHE A 118 -1.93 -5.04 -8.12
N ARG A 119 -1.87 -6.28 -8.60
CA ARG A 119 -3.03 -6.98 -9.15
C ARG A 119 -4.05 -7.28 -8.06
N ALA A 120 -5.33 -7.10 -8.35
CA ALA A 120 -6.41 -7.39 -7.41
C ALA A 120 -6.31 -8.80 -6.84
N SER A 121 -6.10 -9.81 -7.68
CA SER A 121 -5.96 -11.21 -7.27
C SER A 121 -4.83 -11.43 -6.28
N ARG A 122 -3.66 -10.78 -6.50
CA ARG A 122 -2.50 -10.95 -5.62
C ARG A 122 -2.76 -10.41 -4.21
N TYR A 123 -3.40 -9.24 -4.12
CA TYR A 123 -3.78 -8.71 -2.81
C TYR A 123 -4.79 -9.63 -2.10
N LEU A 124 -5.79 -10.13 -2.83
CA LEU A 124 -6.79 -11.03 -2.27
C LEU A 124 -6.17 -12.34 -1.77
N GLU A 125 -5.21 -12.92 -2.51
CA GLU A 125 -4.47 -14.12 -2.12
C GLU A 125 -3.68 -13.90 -0.82
N GLU A 126 -2.90 -12.83 -0.75
CA GLU A 126 -2.08 -12.52 0.43
C GLU A 126 -2.96 -12.17 1.65
N LEU A 127 -4.02 -11.39 1.46
CA LEU A 127 -4.94 -11.09 2.55
C LEU A 127 -5.64 -12.36 3.05
N LYS A 128 -6.06 -13.24 2.15
CA LYS A 128 -6.67 -14.53 2.53
C LYS A 128 -5.69 -15.43 3.28
N ARG A 129 -4.41 -15.39 2.91
CA ARG A 129 -3.33 -16.15 3.56
C ARG A 129 -3.04 -15.65 4.98
N TYR A 130 -2.91 -14.33 5.16
CA TYR A 130 -2.44 -13.77 6.42
C TYR A 130 -3.55 -13.29 7.34
N ARG A 131 -4.71 -12.89 6.78
CA ARG A 131 -5.88 -12.38 7.50
C ARG A 131 -7.18 -12.91 6.89
N PRO A 132 -7.39 -14.26 6.95
CA PRO A 132 -8.62 -14.88 6.46
C PRO A 132 -9.89 -14.35 7.17
N ASP A 133 -9.76 -13.87 8.39
CA ASP A 133 -10.83 -13.22 9.15
C ASP A 133 -11.34 -11.94 8.46
N ILE A 134 -10.43 -11.05 8.02
CA ILE A 134 -10.77 -9.83 7.27
C ILE A 134 -11.33 -10.21 5.89
N TYR A 135 -10.64 -11.11 5.18
CA TYR A 135 -11.05 -11.56 3.86
C TYR A 135 -12.51 -12.07 3.87
N ASN A 136 -12.81 -13.03 4.75
CA ASN A 136 -14.14 -13.64 4.81
C ASN A 136 -15.25 -12.65 5.21
N ALA A 137 -14.97 -11.75 6.16
CA ALA A 137 -15.93 -10.72 6.56
C ALA A 137 -16.26 -9.75 5.42
N CYS A 138 -15.25 -9.33 4.65
CA CYS A 138 -15.44 -8.45 3.50
C CYS A 138 -16.15 -9.16 2.34
N GLU A 139 -15.76 -10.41 2.03
CA GLU A 139 -16.45 -11.20 1.02
C GLU A 139 -17.94 -11.42 1.36
N LEU A 140 -18.25 -11.72 2.62
CA LEU A 140 -19.63 -11.86 3.08
C LEU A 140 -20.40 -10.52 2.99
N SER A 141 -19.71 -9.40 3.27
CA SER A 141 -20.30 -8.07 3.17
C SER A 141 -20.66 -7.71 1.73
N MET A 142 -19.85 -8.13 0.76
CA MET A 142 -20.10 -7.92 -0.67
C MET A 142 -21.24 -8.81 -1.19
N LYS A 143 -21.31 -10.08 -0.79
CA LYS A 143 -22.41 -10.99 -1.17
C LYS A 143 -23.80 -10.48 -0.75
N GLY A 144 -23.88 -9.68 0.30
CA GLY A 144 -25.12 -9.05 0.77
C GLY A 144 -25.23 -7.58 0.39
N SER A 145 -24.51 -7.11 -0.63
CA SER A 145 -24.56 -5.73 -1.09
C SER A 145 -25.82 -5.45 -1.91
N SER A 146 -26.19 -4.17 -1.98
CA SER A 146 -27.27 -3.66 -2.81
C SER A 146 -26.88 -2.34 -3.46
N GLU A 147 -27.37 -2.10 -4.67
CA GLU A 147 -27.23 -0.80 -5.33
C GLU A 147 -28.25 0.20 -4.77
N ASP A 148 -27.80 1.41 -4.50
CA ASP A 148 -28.59 2.54 -4.04
C ASP A 148 -28.18 3.79 -4.81
N ASN A 149 -28.81 4.06 -5.93
CA ASN A 149 -28.44 5.06 -6.93
C ASN A 149 -26.99 4.87 -7.38
N ASP A 150 -26.12 5.86 -7.10
CA ASP A 150 -24.69 5.85 -7.45
C ASP A 150 -23.80 5.16 -6.38
N PHE A 151 -24.41 4.55 -5.34
CA PHE A 151 -23.71 3.95 -4.23
C PHE A 151 -23.91 2.45 -4.17
N LEU A 152 -22.82 1.72 -3.95
CA LEU A 152 -22.87 0.34 -3.54
C LEU A 152 -22.93 0.25 -2.00
N ARG A 153 -24.05 -0.25 -1.47
CA ARG A 153 -24.26 -0.47 -0.04
C ARG A 153 -23.87 -1.90 0.32
N ILE A 154 -22.74 -2.07 1.00
CA ILE A 154 -22.32 -3.37 1.51
C ILE A 154 -23.17 -3.78 2.72
N ASN A 155 -23.26 -5.08 3.01
CA ASN A 155 -23.96 -5.57 4.20
C ASN A 155 -23.27 -5.06 5.48
N GLN A 156 -23.94 -4.13 6.17
CA GLN A 156 -23.39 -3.46 7.35
C GLN A 156 -23.16 -4.42 8.52
N ALA A 157 -24.01 -5.41 8.73
CA ALA A 157 -23.87 -6.35 9.83
C ALA A 157 -22.61 -7.20 9.65
N ALA A 158 -22.40 -7.76 8.46
CA ALA A 158 -21.21 -8.54 8.12
C ALA A 158 -19.94 -7.68 8.21
N PHE A 159 -19.97 -6.45 7.68
CA PHE A 159 -18.83 -5.55 7.74
C PHE A 159 -18.50 -5.07 9.17
N SER A 160 -19.50 -4.94 10.03
CA SER A 160 -19.29 -4.56 11.44
C SER A 160 -18.50 -5.62 12.22
N ALA A 161 -18.61 -6.88 11.84
CA ALA A 161 -17.84 -7.99 12.40
C ALA A 161 -16.38 -8.05 11.89
N CYS A 162 -16.05 -7.33 10.80
CA CYS A 162 -14.71 -7.31 10.25
C CYS A 162 -13.72 -6.71 11.26
N PRO A 163 -12.57 -7.36 11.54
CA PRO A 163 -11.50 -6.77 12.33
C PRO A 163 -10.92 -5.51 11.67
N SER A 164 -10.40 -4.60 12.49
CA SER A 164 -9.75 -3.38 12.00
C SER A 164 -8.24 -3.59 11.91
N ASP A 165 -7.68 -3.49 10.71
CA ASP A 165 -6.23 -3.58 10.49
C ASP A 165 -5.81 -2.79 9.25
N SER A 166 -4.56 -2.31 9.21
CA SER A 166 -4.00 -1.67 8.03
C SER A 166 -3.43 -2.70 7.05
N ILE A 167 -3.32 -2.35 5.78
CA ILE A 167 -2.66 -3.18 4.77
C ILE A 167 -1.20 -3.45 5.16
N ASP A 168 -0.53 -2.50 5.80
CA ASP A 168 0.85 -2.62 6.23
C ASP A 168 1.01 -3.82 7.17
N TYR A 169 0.25 -3.86 8.27
CA TYR A 169 0.30 -4.96 9.24
C TYR A 169 -0.38 -6.24 8.76
N ALA A 170 -1.45 -6.09 7.97
CA ALA A 170 -2.21 -7.26 7.52
C ALA A 170 -1.45 -8.08 6.48
N VAL A 171 -0.72 -7.41 5.58
CA VAL A 171 -0.10 -8.03 4.39
C VAL A 171 1.36 -7.61 4.22
N MET A 172 1.67 -6.30 4.11
CA MET A 172 2.97 -5.83 3.62
C MET A 172 4.15 -6.20 4.51
N GLU A 173 3.97 -6.28 5.82
CA GLU A 173 5.00 -6.73 6.75
C GLU A 173 5.22 -8.26 6.77
N LYS A 174 4.35 -9.03 6.11
CA LYS A 174 4.34 -10.50 6.19
C LYS A 174 4.67 -11.19 4.89
N THR A 175 4.40 -10.51 3.76
CA THR A 175 4.64 -11.08 2.43
C THR A 175 6.11 -11.03 2.06
N ASP A 176 6.58 -12.08 1.37
CA ASP A 176 7.92 -12.13 0.78
C ASP A 176 7.98 -11.46 -0.61
N ASP A 177 6.83 -11.09 -1.16
CA ASP A 177 6.67 -10.55 -2.53
C ASP A 177 6.42 -9.04 -2.55
N ALA A 178 6.94 -8.32 -1.54
CA ALA A 178 6.84 -6.86 -1.48
C ALA A 178 8.06 -6.17 -2.12
N VAL A 179 7.78 -5.15 -2.93
CA VAL A 179 8.76 -4.29 -3.59
C VAL A 179 8.49 -2.83 -3.23
N VAL A 180 9.54 -2.08 -2.94
CA VAL A 180 9.46 -0.62 -2.78
C VAL A 180 10.10 0.07 -3.97
N VAL A 181 9.39 1.04 -4.55
CA VAL A 181 9.90 1.96 -5.58
C VAL A 181 10.08 3.32 -4.92
N ALA A 182 11.33 3.81 -4.89
CA ALA A 182 11.63 5.09 -4.27
C ALA A 182 11.15 6.25 -5.16
N MET A 183 10.61 7.31 -4.53
CA MET A 183 10.19 8.52 -5.23
C MET A 183 10.60 9.80 -4.51
N ASN A 184 10.88 10.83 -5.31
CA ASN A 184 11.18 12.17 -4.85
C ASN A 184 10.33 13.16 -5.65
N VAL A 185 9.06 13.29 -5.30
CA VAL A 185 8.02 14.01 -6.04
C VAL A 185 7.49 15.23 -5.30
N GLY A 186 8.24 15.70 -4.30
CA GLY A 186 7.79 16.78 -3.44
C GLY A 186 6.53 16.40 -2.64
N TRP A 187 6.51 15.18 -2.13
CA TRP A 187 5.43 14.63 -1.32
C TRP A 187 5.35 15.28 0.06
N SER A 188 4.13 15.48 0.54
CA SER A 188 3.84 15.79 1.94
C SER A 188 2.50 15.19 2.36
N ASP A 189 2.44 14.72 3.59
CA ASP A 189 1.22 14.37 4.29
C ASP A 189 0.70 15.63 4.99
N ILE A 190 -0.59 15.95 4.81
CA ILE A 190 -1.25 17.14 5.39
C ILE A 190 -2.39 16.77 6.34
N GLY A 191 -2.54 15.46 6.65
CA GLY A 191 -3.54 14.92 7.56
C GLY A 191 -3.19 15.03 9.04
#